data_c54ce0b265835ef879ea64cdd4fe241b
#
_entry.id   c54ce0b265835ef879ea64cdd4fe241b
#
_cell.length_a   1.000
_cell.length_b   1.000
_cell.length_c   1.000
_cell.angle_alpha   90.00
_cell.angle_beta   90.00
_cell.angle_gamma   90.00
#
_symmetry.space_group_name_H-M   'P 1'
#
loop_
_entity.id
_entity.type
_entity.pdbx_description
1 polymer ?
#
loop_
_entity_poly.entity_id
_entity_poly.type
_entity_poly.pdbx_seq_one_letter_code
_entity_poly.pdbx_strand_id
1 'polypeptide(L)'
;MKLNKVEKTEKSLYELEIAVEKEVFDEACTKVYRKQVKNINIPGFRKGKAPKAIIEKMYGKGVFYEDAINDLLPTVYADAVKEADIKDIIAQPEFDIVSVDDNGLVLSAKVYVKPEVEIKDYAGIAVEKTVEPVSDEELDREINQVRERNSREIEVTDRAAEMGDTAVIDYEGFADGVAFDGGKGENFSLKLGSGQFIPGFEEKVVGHNVGEEFDIDVTFPEEYHAKELAGKPVVFKIKLNALNKVELPELDDDFAKDISEFDTFAEYKADLKAKIEKRHESKADAEVEDKLVEALIEKLVADIPEVMFVNETENQLRDYDNNLRMSGLDLNTYLKYTGASLDKLREDFRPRAEKQVKARLALEKIAALENLEATEEDIEAEYTRIAEAYNISADEVKKAIDASAIAEDMKVKKAMDFVKEKAVIGAAAPKKAPAKKTTSTASKSTTTKSTATKTSTTKKATTTAKKTTTKKAEAKTEEPKTDAE
;
A
#
# COMPACT_ATOMS: atom_id res chain seq x y z
N MET A 1 43.26 -0.60 -17.83
CA MET A 1 42.29 0.47 -18.07
C MET A 1 42.87 1.80 -17.58
N LYS A 2 42.35 2.94 -18.04
CA LYS A 2 42.79 4.28 -17.61
C LYS A 2 41.55 5.14 -17.40
N LEU A 3 41.51 5.82 -16.26
CA LEU A 3 40.45 6.80 -15.98
C LEU A 3 40.83 8.14 -16.64
N ASN A 4 40.08 8.51 -17.69
CA ASN A 4 40.39 9.74 -18.45
C ASN A 4 39.84 10.98 -17.76
N LYS A 5 38.61 10.87 -17.19
CA LYS A 5 37.89 11.98 -16.62
C LYS A 5 37.06 11.52 -15.43
N VAL A 6 37.04 12.33 -14.39
CA VAL A 6 36.10 12.26 -13.28
C VAL A 6 35.48 13.63 -13.14
N GLU A 7 34.21 13.78 -13.41
CA GLU A 7 33.50 15.04 -13.29
C GLU A 7 32.30 14.88 -12.38
N LYS A 8 32.21 15.75 -11.39
CA LYS A 8 31.00 15.88 -10.56
C LYS A 8 30.05 16.84 -11.27
N THR A 9 29.11 16.32 -12.06
CA THR A 9 28.17 17.12 -12.88
C THR A 9 27.09 17.76 -12.05
N GLU A 10 26.61 17.03 -11.04
CA GLU A 10 25.64 17.51 -10.05
C GLU A 10 26.16 17.13 -8.65
N LYS A 11 25.51 17.62 -7.59
CA LYS A 11 26.00 17.39 -6.22
C LYS A 11 26.15 15.90 -5.87
N SER A 12 25.32 15.05 -6.47
CA SER A 12 25.27 13.62 -6.18
C SER A 12 25.50 12.73 -7.41
N LEU A 13 25.94 13.30 -8.53
CA LEU A 13 26.17 12.59 -9.78
C LEU A 13 27.61 12.78 -10.24
N TYR A 14 28.33 11.67 -10.42
CA TYR A 14 29.64 11.59 -11.05
C TYR A 14 29.53 11.03 -12.44
N GLU A 15 30.19 11.65 -13.40
CA GLU A 15 30.41 11.11 -14.73
C GLU A 15 31.88 10.70 -14.87
N LEU A 16 32.09 9.39 -15.10
CA LEU A 16 33.39 8.78 -15.28
C LEU A 16 33.59 8.49 -16.76
N GLU A 17 34.70 8.93 -17.33
CA GLU A 17 35.13 8.51 -18.66
C GLU A 17 36.28 7.49 -18.51
N ILE A 18 36.01 6.26 -18.93
CA ILE A 18 36.87 5.12 -18.72
C ILE A 18 37.40 4.65 -20.08
N ALA A 19 38.72 4.69 -20.26
CA ALA A 19 39.39 4.16 -21.44
C ALA A 19 39.93 2.75 -21.19
N VAL A 20 39.56 1.84 -22.05
CA VAL A 20 40.06 0.45 -22.10
C VAL A 20 41.01 0.34 -23.28
N GLU A 21 42.26 -0.03 -23.01
CA GLU A 21 43.30 -0.18 -24.02
C GLU A 21 42.92 -1.25 -25.04
N LYS A 22 43.37 -1.04 -26.29
CA LYS A 22 43.01 -1.91 -27.41
C LYS A 22 43.33 -3.37 -27.16
N GLU A 23 44.50 -3.65 -26.58
CA GLU A 23 44.93 -5.02 -26.32
C GLU A 23 43.94 -5.74 -25.39
N VAL A 24 43.49 -5.09 -24.32
CA VAL A 24 42.51 -5.62 -23.35
C VAL A 24 41.17 -5.86 -24.01
N PHE A 25 40.70 -4.90 -24.83
CA PHE A 25 39.44 -5.00 -25.54
C PHE A 25 39.48 -6.12 -26.61
N ASP A 26 40.56 -6.22 -27.37
CA ASP A 26 40.75 -7.28 -28.37
C ASP A 26 40.85 -8.69 -27.74
N GLU A 27 41.45 -8.80 -26.55
CA GLU A 27 41.43 -10.04 -25.78
C GLU A 27 40.02 -10.43 -25.34
N ALA A 28 39.23 -9.48 -24.86
CA ALA A 28 37.81 -9.72 -24.51
C ALA A 28 37.01 -10.16 -25.72
N CYS A 29 37.14 -9.46 -26.86
CA CYS A 29 36.51 -9.85 -28.12
C CYS A 29 36.91 -11.27 -28.56
N THR A 30 38.18 -11.64 -28.33
CA THR A 30 38.67 -12.97 -28.66
C THR A 30 38.13 -14.04 -27.71
N LYS A 31 37.95 -13.71 -26.44
CA LYS A 31 37.29 -14.57 -25.43
C LYS A 31 35.84 -14.84 -25.79
N VAL A 32 35.09 -13.79 -26.16
CA VAL A 32 33.71 -13.89 -26.64
C VAL A 32 33.61 -14.71 -27.93
N TYR A 33 34.47 -14.43 -28.90
CA TYR A 33 34.54 -15.25 -30.10
C TYR A 33 34.73 -16.75 -29.78
N ARG A 34 35.61 -17.12 -28.89
CA ARG A 34 35.86 -18.53 -28.48
C ARG A 34 34.63 -19.17 -27.80
N LYS A 35 33.80 -18.37 -27.12
CA LYS A 35 32.53 -18.84 -26.55
C LYS A 35 31.50 -19.05 -27.61
N GLN A 36 31.28 -18.03 -28.51
CA GLN A 36 30.18 -17.98 -29.45
C GLN A 36 30.40 -18.76 -30.72
N VAL A 37 31.65 -18.91 -31.21
CA VAL A 37 31.96 -19.61 -32.48
C VAL A 37 31.35 -20.99 -32.56
N LYS A 38 31.19 -21.67 -31.39
CA LYS A 38 30.60 -23.00 -31.29
C LYS A 38 29.14 -23.04 -31.80
N ASN A 39 28.45 -21.92 -31.73
CA ASN A 39 27.02 -21.76 -32.06
C ASN A 39 26.83 -21.12 -33.47
N ILE A 40 27.86 -20.43 -33.96
CA ILE A 40 27.79 -19.72 -35.27
C ILE A 40 27.97 -20.70 -36.40
N ASN A 41 27.08 -20.63 -37.41
CA ASN A 41 27.16 -21.39 -38.60
C ASN A 41 27.50 -20.46 -39.79
N ILE A 42 28.67 -20.68 -40.42
CA ILE A 42 29.16 -19.88 -41.54
C ILE A 42 29.21 -20.77 -42.79
N PRO A 43 28.62 -20.37 -43.91
CA PRO A 43 28.73 -21.09 -45.17
C PRO A 43 30.20 -21.31 -45.56
N GLY A 44 30.56 -22.56 -45.87
CA GLY A 44 31.93 -22.96 -46.22
C GLY A 44 32.82 -23.35 -45.05
N PHE A 45 32.34 -23.27 -43.81
CA PHE A 45 33.07 -23.71 -42.64
C PHE A 45 32.27 -24.72 -41.82
N ARG A 46 32.99 -25.68 -41.20
CA ARG A 46 32.36 -26.57 -40.23
C ARG A 46 31.92 -25.76 -39.00
N LYS A 47 30.70 -26.02 -38.47
CA LYS A 47 30.16 -25.37 -37.27
C LYS A 47 31.22 -25.32 -36.17
N GLY A 48 31.46 -24.13 -35.62
CA GLY A 48 32.42 -23.87 -34.56
C GLY A 48 33.90 -23.77 -34.99
N LYS A 49 34.19 -23.75 -36.32
CA LYS A 49 35.56 -23.69 -36.84
C LYS A 49 35.81 -22.48 -37.77
N ALA A 50 34.85 -21.57 -37.93
CA ALA A 50 35.04 -20.35 -38.73
C ALA A 50 36.04 -19.42 -38.02
N PRO A 51 37.09 -18.93 -38.69
CA PRO A 51 38.02 -17.92 -38.11
C PRO A 51 37.33 -16.62 -37.77
N LYS A 52 37.78 -15.92 -36.66
CA LYS A 52 37.27 -14.63 -36.19
C LYS A 52 37.16 -13.62 -37.36
N ALA A 53 38.21 -13.43 -38.13
CA ALA A 53 38.25 -12.51 -39.27
C ALA A 53 37.19 -12.77 -40.35
N ILE A 54 36.78 -14.02 -40.56
CA ILE A 54 35.71 -14.33 -41.51
C ILE A 54 34.35 -13.95 -40.95
N ILE A 55 34.11 -14.19 -39.68
CA ILE A 55 32.86 -13.80 -39.02
C ILE A 55 32.73 -12.28 -39.01
N GLU A 56 33.78 -11.56 -38.62
CA GLU A 56 33.85 -10.09 -38.65
C GLU A 56 33.66 -9.51 -40.05
N LYS A 57 34.14 -10.18 -41.09
CA LYS A 57 33.92 -9.76 -42.48
C LYS A 57 32.48 -9.92 -42.94
N MET A 58 31.78 -10.94 -42.42
CA MET A 58 30.38 -11.24 -42.82
C MET A 58 29.37 -10.43 -41.98
N TYR A 59 29.60 -10.29 -40.72
CA TYR A 59 28.64 -9.68 -39.76
C TYR A 59 29.07 -8.26 -39.27
N GLY A 60 30.24 -7.82 -39.69
CA GLY A 60 30.81 -6.53 -39.26
C GLY A 60 31.83 -6.71 -38.12
N LYS A 61 32.75 -5.76 -37.99
CA LYS A 61 33.80 -5.77 -36.93
C LYS A 61 33.20 -5.76 -35.51
N GLY A 62 32.03 -5.15 -35.37
CA GLY A 62 31.34 -4.98 -34.08
C GLY A 62 30.57 -6.22 -33.57
N VAL A 63 30.55 -7.32 -34.30
CA VAL A 63 29.74 -8.52 -33.94
C VAL A 63 30.01 -9.10 -32.56
N PHE A 64 31.19 -8.85 -31.99
CA PHE A 64 31.59 -9.32 -30.66
C PHE A 64 31.70 -8.17 -29.63
N TYR A 65 31.44 -6.92 -30.03
CA TYR A 65 31.70 -5.77 -29.16
C TYR A 65 30.77 -5.72 -27.95
N GLU A 66 29.48 -5.89 -28.17
CA GLU A 66 28.48 -5.83 -27.10
C GLU A 66 28.77 -6.84 -25.99
N ASP A 67 28.97 -8.09 -26.34
CA ASP A 67 29.29 -9.14 -25.36
C ASP A 67 30.66 -8.94 -24.71
N ALA A 68 31.66 -8.41 -25.46
CA ALA A 68 32.97 -8.11 -24.92
C ALA A 68 32.92 -6.94 -23.92
N ILE A 69 32.11 -5.92 -24.22
CA ILE A 69 31.87 -4.80 -23.30
C ILE A 69 31.20 -5.32 -22.03
N ASN A 70 30.12 -6.10 -22.18
CA ASN A 70 29.40 -6.67 -21.05
C ASN A 70 30.29 -7.58 -20.15
N ASP A 71 31.19 -8.37 -20.75
CA ASP A 71 32.18 -9.20 -20.01
C ASP A 71 33.22 -8.31 -19.27
N LEU A 72 33.59 -7.13 -19.80
CA LEU A 72 34.59 -6.21 -19.21
C LEU A 72 34.02 -5.25 -18.17
N LEU A 73 32.79 -4.79 -18.36
CA LEU A 73 32.14 -3.76 -17.56
C LEU A 73 32.31 -3.94 -16.04
N PRO A 74 32.03 -5.13 -15.45
CA PRO A 74 32.10 -5.28 -13.99
C PRO A 74 33.50 -4.99 -13.44
N THR A 75 34.54 -5.45 -14.16
CA THR A 75 35.92 -5.29 -13.72
C THR A 75 36.42 -3.87 -13.92
N VAL A 76 36.16 -3.30 -15.11
CA VAL A 76 36.60 -1.96 -15.49
C VAL A 76 35.93 -0.90 -14.63
N TYR A 77 34.64 -1.08 -14.34
CA TYR A 77 33.89 -0.19 -13.46
C TYR A 77 34.40 -0.25 -12.00
N ALA A 78 34.57 -1.46 -11.46
CA ALA A 78 35.08 -1.60 -10.09
C ALA A 78 36.45 -0.95 -9.89
N ASP A 79 37.35 -1.09 -10.89
CA ASP A 79 38.65 -0.45 -10.86
C ASP A 79 38.56 1.08 -10.99
N ALA A 80 37.68 1.59 -11.87
CA ALA A 80 37.45 3.03 -12.04
C ALA A 80 36.89 3.70 -10.78
N VAL A 81 35.90 3.08 -10.13
CA VAL A 81 35.33 3.54 -8.87
C VAL A 81 36.38 3.62 -7.76
N LYS A 82 37.26 2.59 -7.67
CA LYS A 82 38.36 2.58 -6.70
C LYS A 82 39.39 3.69 -6.98
N GLU A 83 39.76 3.89 -8.26
CA GLU A 83 40.71 4.93 -8.65
C GLU A 83 40.16 6.32 -8.40
N ALA A 84 38.86 6.51 -8.59
CA ALA A 84 38.14 7.77 -8.33
C ALA A 84 37.82 8.01 -6.83
N ASP A 85 38.09 7.05 -5.93
CA ASP A 85 37.71 7.06 -4.49
C ASP A 85 36.23 7.40 -4.27
N ILE A 86 35.34 6.89 -5.14
CA ILE A 86 33.90 7.10 -5.02
C ILE A 86 33.34 6.08 -4.03
N LYS A 87 32.62 6.57 -3.03
CA LYS A 87 31.98 5.79 -1.97
C LYS A 87 30.46 6.02 -1.98
N ASP A 88 29.74 5.17 -1.25
CA ASP A 88 28.30 5.33 -1.00
C ASP A 88 27.46 5.42 -2.30
N ILE A 89 27.74 4.50 -3.23
CA ILE A 89 27.00 4.39 -4.48
C ILE A 89 25.59 3.87 -4.19
N ILE A 90 24.57 4.59 -4.67
CA ILE A 90 23.15 4.34 -4.33
C ILE A 90 22.34 3.70 -5.45
N ALA A 91 22.90 3.62 -6.66
CA ALA A 91 22.23 3.03 -7.82
C ALA A 91 23.18 2.27 -8.72
N GLN A 92 22.64 1.42 -9.56
CA GLN A 92 23.43 0.82 -10.64
C GLN A 92 23.85 1.91 -11.61
N PRO A 93 25.14 1.91 -12.05
CA PRO A 93 25.63 2.90 -12.99
C PRO A 93 24.98 2.77 -14.36
N GLU A 94 24.73 3.92 -14.99
CA GLU A 94 24.32 3.97 -16.39
C GLU A 94 25.57 4.05 -17.26
N PHE A 95 25.69 3.16 -18.27
CA PHE A 95 26.82 3.11 -19.15
C PHE A 95 26.45 3.54 -20.56
N ASP A 96 27.28 4.42 -21.12
CA ASP A 96 27.20 4.83 -22.51
C ASP A 96 28.54 4.55 -23.22
N ILE A 97 28.48 4.10 -24.48
CA ILE A 97 29.66 3.89 -25.30
C ILE A 97 30.01 5.22 -26.01
N VAL A 98 31.10 5.84 -25.61
CA VAL A 98 31.58 7.08 -26.22
C VAL A 98 32.25 6.82 -27.58
N SER A 99 33.18 5.85 -27.61
CA SER A 99 33.84 5.47 -28.86
C SER A 99 34.40 4.04 -28.79
N VAL A 100 34.47 3.41 -29.97
CA VAL A 100 35.20 2.15 -30.20
C VAL A 100 36.05 2.37 -31.43
N ASP A 101 37.34 2.55 -31.27
CA ASP A 101 38.26 2.88 -32.36
C ASP A 101 39.59 2.08 -32.30
N ASP A 102 40.54 2.47 -33.12
CA ASP A 102 41.84 1.80 -33.14
C ASP A 102 42.69 2.00 -31.88
N ASN A 103 42.26 2.89 -30.96
CA ASN A 103 42.90 3.11 -29.68
C ASN A 103 42.30 2.25 -28.55
N GLY A 104 41.13 1.68 -28.80
CA GLY A 104 40.42 0.82 -27.83
C GLY A 104 38.95 1.23 -27.67
N LEU A 105 38.45 1.07 -26.43
CA LEU A 105 37.07 1.36 -26.05
C LEU A 105 37.06 2.51 -25.03
N VAL A 106 36.19 3.50 -25.24
CA VAL A 106 35.91 4.55 -24.27
C VAL A 106 34.46 4.46 -23.84
N LEU A 107 34.25 4.35 -22.54
CA LEU A 107 32.95 4.27 -21.90
C LEU A 107 32.71 5.49 -21.03
N SER A 108 31.49 5.98 -20.99
CA SER A 108 31.01 6.90 -19.98
C SER A 108 30.17 6.12 -18.98
N ALA A 109 30.37 6.38 -17.68
CA ALA A 109 29.58 5.81 -16.61
C ALA A 109 29.03 6.91 -15.71
N LYS A 110 27.73 6.98 -15.57
CA LYS A 110 27.05 7.87 -14.62
C LYS A 110 26.84 7.13 -13.31
N VAL A 111 27.39 7.69 -12.24
CA VAL A 111 27.41 7.06 -10.91
C VAL A 111 26.73 7.99 -9.92
N TYR A 112 25.60 7.54 -9.39
CA TYR A 112 24.88 8.26 -8.33
C TYR A 112 25.42 7.88 -6.97
N VAL A 113 25.76 8.89 -6.17
CA VAL A 113 26.24 8.73 -4.80
C VAL A 113 25.26 9.34 -3.81
N LYS A 114 25.36 8.93 -2.56
CA LYS A 114 24.56 9.47 -1.47
C LYS A 114 24.72 10.99 -1.37
N PRO A 115 23.63 11.75 -1.27
CA PRO A 115 23.67 13.20 -1.22
C PRO A 115 24.29 13.70 0.08
N GLU A 116 24.98 14.83 0.01
CA GLU A 116 25.39 15.58 1.20
C GLU A 116 24.15 16.17 1.87
N VAL A 117 24.00 15.89 3.16
CA VAL A 117 22.83 16.28 3.94
C VAL A 117 23.24 17.25 5.04
N GLU A 118 22.52 18.34 5.17
CA GLU A 118 22.58 19.23 6.32
C GLU A 118 21.25 19.24 7.07
N ILE A 119 21.33 19.16 8.40
CA ILE A 119 20.17 19.31 9.29
C ILE A 119 20.55 20.19 10.46
N LYS A 120 19.65 21.11 10.82
CA LYS A 120 19.84 22.05 11.94
C LYS A 120 18.59 22.02 12.84
N ASP A 121 18.79 22.34 14.10
CA ASP A 121 17.70 22.48 15.09
C ASP A 121 16.81 21.23 15.22
N TYR A 122 17.40 20.02 15.09
CA TYR A 122 16.71 18.74 15.21
C TYR A 122 16.40 18.33 16.67
N ALA A 123 17.04 18.97 17.67
CA ALA A 123 16.75 18.76 19.07
C ALA A 123 15.70 19.78 19.58
N GLY A 124 14.85 19.37 20.53
CA GLY A 124 13.85 20.25 21.12
C GLY A 124 12.63 20.55 20.24
N ILE A 125 12.34 19.68 19.27
CA ILE A 125 11.13 19.79 18.44
C ILE A 125 9.91 19.66 19.35
N ALA A 126 8.99 20.62 19.29
CA ALA A 126 7.75 20.61 20.07
C ALA A 126 6.65 19.87 19.32
N VAL A 127 6.11 18.83 19.94
CA VAL A 127 5.02 18.02 19.37
C VAL A 127 3.95 17.78 20.44
N GLU A 128 2.69 17.80 20.04
CA GLU A 128 1.57 17.46 20.92
C GLU A 128 1.23 15.96 20.83
N LYS A 129 1.25 15.27 21.99
CA LYS A 129 0.73 13.91 22.16
C LYS A 129 -0.71 13.98 22.59
N THR A 130 -1.62 13.39 21.80
CA THR A 130 -3.04 13.30 22.14
C THR A 130 -3.41 11.83 22.31
N VAL A 131 -3.67 11.40 23.53
CA VAL A 131 -4.20 10.06 23.81
C VAL A 131 -5.73 10.17 23.90
N GLU A 132 -6.43 9.47 23.03
CA GLU A 132 -7.89 9.41 23.07
C GLU A 132 -8.31 8.53 24.25
N PRO A 133 -9.19 9.02 25.15
CA PRO A 133 -9.69 8.20 26.26
C PRO A 133 -10.60 7.09 25.71
N VAL A 134 -10.53 5.92 26.31
CA VAL A 134 -11.44 4.82 25.99
C VAL A 134 -12.87 5.23 26.33
N SER A 135 -13.75 5.19 25.35
CA SER A 135 -15.17 5.43 25.57
C SER A 135 -15.90 4.16 25.98
N ASP A 136 -16.97 4.30 26.77
CA ASP A 136 -17.81 3.15 27.13
C ASP A 136 -18.44 2.52 25.88
N GLU A 137 -18.74 3.32 24.86
CA GLU A 137 -19.28 2.84 23.58
C GLU A 137 -18.27 1.97 22.79
N GLU A 138 -16.98 2.27 22.87
CA GLU A 138 -15.92 1.47 22.27
C GLU A 138 -15.73 0.16 23.02
N LEU A 139 -15.69 0.23 24.34
CA LEU A 139 -15.56 -0.95 25.19
C LEU A 139 -16.75 -1.90 25.00
N ASP A 140 -17.97 -1.37 25.00
CA ASP A 140 -19.18 -2.18 24.77
C ASP A 140 -19.22 -2.78 23.36
N ARG A 141 -18.66 -2.10 22.36
CA ARG A 141 -18.54 -2.63 20.99
C ARG A 141 -17.59 -3.82 20.93
N GLU A 142 -16.43 -3.72 21.52
CA GLU A 142 -15.46 -4.83 21.58
C GLU A 142 -16.05 -6.03 22.36
N ILE A 143 -16.72 -5.78 23.46
CA ILE A 143 -17.41 -6.83 24.23
C ILE A 143 -18.49 -7.51 23.36
N ASN A 144 -19.31 -6.72 22.66
CA ASN A 144 -20.35 -7.27 21.81
C ASN A 144 -19.78 -8.05 20.62
N GLN A 145 -18.65 -7.64 20.03
CA GLN A 145 -17.98 -8.43 18.99
C GLN A 145 -17.53 -9.79 19.50
N VAL A 146 -16.96 -9.85 20.71
CA VAL A 146 -16.58 -11.13 21.33
C VAL A 146 -17.81 -11.96 21.64
N ARG A 147 -18.88 -11.35 22.14
CA ARG A 147 -20.16 -11.97 22.42
C ARG A 147 -20.82 -12.57 21.16
N GLU A 148 -20.77 -11.85 20.03
CA GLU A 148 -21.27 -12.32 18.75
C GLU A 148 -20.47 -13.51 18.20
N ARG A 149 -19.13 -13.50 18.36
CA ARG A 149 -18.27 -14.63 17.96
C ARG A 149 -18.52 -15.89 18.75
N ASN A 150 -18.99 -15.76 19.98
CA ASN A 150 -19.33 -16.88 20.89
C ASN A 150 -20.83 -17.13 20.96
N SER A 151 -21.61 -16.57 20.02
CA SER A 151 -23.04 -16.85 19.92
C SER A 151 -23.31 -18.28 19.48
N ARG A 152 -24.47 -18.82 19.88
CA ARG A 152 -24.95 -20.12 19.48
C ARG A 152 -26.15 -19.97 18.57
N GLU A 153 -26.21 -20.80 17.54
CA GLU A 153 -27.41 -20.92 16.72
C GLU A 153 -28.31 -21.99 17.30
N ILE A 154 -29.52 -21.62 17.65
CA ILE A 154 -30.54 -22.50 18.18
C ILE A 154 -31.67 -22.62 17.16
N GLU A 155 -32.05 -23.85 16.82
CA GLU A 155 -33.16 -24.11 15.93
C GLU A 155 -34.49 -23.69 16.59
N VAL A 156 -35.27 -22.90 15.86
CA VAL A 156 -36.57 -22.40 16.30
C VAL A 156 -37.68 -23.13 15.53
N THR A 157 -38.53 -23.85 16.24
CA THR A 157 -39.64 -24.65 15.66
C THR A 157 -41.02 -24.23 16.16
N ASP A 158 -41.08 -23.34 17.15
CA ASP A 158 -42.27 -23.01 17.94
C ASP A 158 -42.90 -21.63 17.58
N ARG A 159 -42.23 -20.85 16.74
CA ARG A 159 -42.70 -19.53 16.29
C ARG A 159 -42.36 -19.25 14.84
N ALA A 160 -43.00 -18.23 14.30
CA ALA A 160 -42.68 -17.66 12.97
C ALA A 160 -41.34 -16.92 12.97
N ALA A 161 -40.78 -16.75 11.80
CA ALA A 161 -39.53 -16.00 11.55
C ALA A 161 -39.62 -14.56 12.01
N GLU A 162 -38.61 -14.08 12.71
CA GLU A 162 -38.45 -12.70 13.19
C GLU A 162 -37.20 -12.08 12.60
N MET A 163 -37.13 -10.72 12.61
CA MET A 163 -35.91 -10.01 12.22
C MET A 163 -34.76 -10.39 13.15
N GLY A 164 -33.60 -10.68 12.56
CA GLY A 164 -32.41 -11.15 13.28
C GLY A 164 -32.21 -12.65 13.29
N ASP A 165 -33.23 -13.44 12.95
CA ASP A 165 -33.10 -14.89 12.79
C ASP A 165 -32.33 -15.23 11.50
N THR A 166 -31.75 -16.44 11.48
CA THR A 166 -31.14 -17.02 10.28
C THR A 166 -32.13 -18.03 9.68
N ALA A 167 -32.72 -17.67 8.55
CA ALA A 167 -33.64 -18.52 7.81
C ALA A 167 -32.90 -19.39 6.79
N VAL A 168 -33.09 -20.71 6.83
CA VAL A 168 -32.59 -21.61 5.78
C VAL A 168 -33.71 -21.78 4.78
N ILE A 169 -33.51 -21.24 3.59
CA ILE A 169 -34.55 -21.15 2.55
C ILE A 169 -34.11 -21.82 1.26
N ASP A 170 -35.10 -22.42 0.57
CA ASP A 170 -35.00 -22.64 -0.86
C ASP A 170 -35.75 -21.51 -1.56
N TYR A 171 -35.16 -20.97 -2.61
CA TYR A 171 -35.82 -19.90 -3.37
C TYR A 171 -35.63 -20.08 -4.86
N GLU A 172 -36.64 -19.67 -5.65
CA GLU A 172 -36.61 -19.61 -7.11
C GLU A 172 -37.32 -18.35 -7.61
N GLY A 173 -36.56 -17.48 -8.30
CA GLY A 173 -37.02 -16.19 -8.78
C GLY A 173 -37.54 -16.24 -10.21
N PHE A 174 -38.66 -15.58 -10.47
CA PHE A 174 -39.31 -15.48 -11.77
C PHE A 174 -39.50 -14.01 -12.15
N ALA A 175 -38.97 -13.62 -13.32
CA ALA A 175 -39.24 -12.34 -13.96
C ALA A 175 -40.20 -12.57 -15.12
N ASP A 176 -41.34 -11.85 -15.17
CA ASP A 176 -42.37 -12.03 -16.19
C ASP A 176 -42.83 -13.51 -16.36
N GLY A 177 -42.78 -14.29 -15.28
CA GLY A 177 -43.17 -15.70 -15.26
C GLY A 177 -42.11 -16.68 -15.77
N VAL A 178 -40.90 -16.21 -16.07
CA VAL A 178 -39.77 -17.01 -16.51
C VAL A 178 -38.67 -17.01 -15.45
N ALA A 179 -38.17 -18.18 -15.07
CA ALA A 179 -37.05 -18.28 -14.13
C ALA A 179 -35.78 -17.63 -14.74
N PHE A 180 -35.07 -16.87 -13.96
CA PHE A 180 -33.86 -16.17 -14.42
C PHE A 180 -32.61 -16.79 -13.79
N ASP A 181 -31.49 -16.64 -14.50
CA ASP A 181 -30.21 -17.22 -14.11
C ASP A 181 -29.67 -16.53 -12.82
N GLY A 182 -29.21 -17.32 -11.85
CA GLY A 182 -28.82 -16.81 -10.53
C GLY A 182 -29.97 -16.54 -9.55
N GLY A 183 -31.23 -16.75 -9.98
CA GLY A 183 -32.42 -16.58 -9.14
C GLY A 183 -32.81 -17.80 -8.31
N LYS A 184 -32.07 -18.91 -8.35
CA LYS A 184 -32.37 -20.15 -7.61
C LYS A 184 -31.29 -20.50 -6.61
N GLY A 185 -31.67 -20.88 -5.40
CA GLY A 185 -30.80 -21.44 -4.38
C GLY A 185 -31.55 -22.45 -3.52
N GLU A 186 -30.84 -23.48 -3.06
CA GLU A 186 -31.37 -24.53 -2.16
C GLU A 186 -30.57 -24.51 -0.86
N ASN A 187 -31.29 -24.65 0.28
CA ASN A 187 -30.71 -24.59 1.63
C ASN A 187 -29.81 -23.36 1.89
N PHE A 188 -30.22 -22.23 1.36
CA PHE A 188 -29.48 -20.98 1.53
C PHE A 188 -29.74 -20.39 2.92
N SER A 189 -28.65 -20.10 3.65
CA SER A 189 -28.70 -19.52 4.99
C SER A 189 -28.74 -17.99 4.87
N LEU A 190 -29.89 -17.39 5.20
CA LEU A 190 -30.17 -15.97 5.11
C LEU A 190 -30.43 -15.39 6.49
N LYS A 191 -29.58 -14.47 6.95
CA LYS A 191 -29.86 -13.68 8.16
C LYS A 191 -30.83 -12.57 7.85
N LEU A 192 -32.03 -12.63 8.44
CA LEU A 192 -33.10 -11.64 8.23
C LEU A 192 -32.69 -10.28 8.84
N GLY A 193 -32.69 -9.24 8.03
CA GLY A 193 -32.23 -7.89 8.39
C GLY A 193 -30.76 -7.61 8.04
N SER A 194 -30.08 -8.53 7.35
CA SER A 194 -28.69 -8.33 6.91
C SER A 194 -28.53 -7.41 5.72
N GLY A 195 -29.59 -7.24 4.91
CA GLY A 195 -29.55 -6.54 3.64
C GLY A 195 -28.80 -7.28 2.53
N GLN A 196 -28.61 -8.59 2.68
CA GLN A 196 -27.90 -9.43 1.71
C GLN A 196 -28.72 -9.67 0.45
N PHE A 197 -30.06 -9.66 0.58
CA PHE A 197 -31.00 -9.76 -0.53
C PHE A 197 -31.52 -8.38 -0.94
N ILE A 198 -32.25 -8.34 -2.04
CA ILE A 198 -32.86 -7.10 -2.54
C ILE A 198 -33.87 -6.54 -1.52
N PRO A 199 -34.00 -5.20 -1.45
CA PRO A 199 -34.88 -4.55 -0.48
C PRO A 199 -36.32 -5.09 -0.53
N GLY A 200 -36.88 -5.35 0.66
CA GLY A 200 -38.23 -5.91 0.81
C GLY A 200 -38.32 -7.44 0.75
N PHE A 201 -37.22 -8.15 0.43
CA PHE A 201 -37.22 -9.61 0.42
C PHE A 201 -37.21 -10.17 1.86
N GLU A 202 -36.22 -9.77 2.66
CA GLU A 202 -36.03 -10.26 4.03
C GLU A 202 -37.22 -9.90 4.93
N GLU A 203 -37.78 -8.71 4.75
CA GLU A 203 -38.95 -8.24 5.49
C GLU A 203 -40.21 -9.09 5.24
N LYS A 204 -40.35 -9.65 4.03
CA LYS A 204 -41.48 -10.47 3.66
C LYS A 204 -41.32 -11.95 4.05
N VAL A 205 -40.13 -12.40 4.36
CA VAL A 205 -39.89 -13.73 4.96
C VAL A 205 -40.30 -13.74 6.43
N VAL A 206 -40.24 -12.60 7.11
CA VAL A 206 -40.69 -12.45 8.49
C VAL A 206 -42.20 -12.79 8.61
N GLY A 207 -42.55 -13.56 9.62
CA GLY A 207 -43.92 -13.98 9.91
C GLY A 207 -44.33 -15.34 9.32
N HIS A 208 -43.48 -15.97 8.50
CA HIS A 208 -43.72 -17.32 7.98
C HIS A 208 -43.13 -18.40 8.91
N ASN A 209 -43.70 -19.60 8.88
CA ASN A 209 -43.31 -20.69 9.72
C ASN A 209 -42.43 -21.69 8.96
N VAL A 210 -41.66 -22.48 9.73
CA VAL A 210 -40.82 -23.55 9.16
C VAL A 210 -41.71 -24.55 8.42
N GLY A 211 -41.27 -24.94 7.21
CA GLY A 211 -41.99 -25.85 6.31
C GLY A 211 -42.98 -25.14 5.39
N GLU A 212 -43.21 -23.85 5.53
CA GLU A 212 -44.16 -23.09 4.71
C GLU A 212 -43.55 -22.77 3.33
N GLU A 213 -44.38 -22.89 2.27
CA GLU A 213 -44.07 -22.49 0.91
C GLU A 213 -44.93 -21.25 0.56
N PHE A 214 -44.28 -20.18 0.16
CA PHE A 214 -44.95 -18.90 -0.12
C PHE A 214 -44.25 -18.11 -1.25
N ASP A 215 -45.00 -17.21 -1.83
CA ASP A 215 -44.49 -16.34 -2.91
C ASP A 215 -44.27 -14.93 -2.38
N ILE A 216 -43.16 -14.29 -2.73
CA ILE A 216 -42.87 -12.89 -2.42
C ILE A 216 -42.66 -12.08 -3.70
N ASP A 217 -43.39 -10.94 -3.81
CA ASP A 217 -43.23 -9.98 -4.90
C ASP A 217 -42.24 -8.90 -4.48
N VAL A 218 -41.15 -8.74 -5.18
CA VAL A 218 -40.17 -7.70 -4.92
C VAL A 218 -39.73 -7.04 -6.22
N THR A 219 -39.15 -5.84 -6.13
CA THR A 219 -38.68 -5.11 -7.31
C THR A 219 -37.17 -4.90 -7.18
N PHE A 220 -36.44 -5.25 -8.21
CA PHE A 220 -35.01 -4.98 -8.25
C PHE A 220 -34.72 -3.47 -8.23
N PRO A 221 -33.66 -3.00 -7.54
CA PRO A 221 -33.22 -1.63 -7.62
C PRO A 221 -32.87 -1.20 -9.05
N GLU A 222 -33.06 0.10 -9.37
CA GLU A 222 -32.73 0.63 -10.69
C GLU A 222 -31.23 0.53 -11.02
N GLU A 223 -30.36 0.56 -10.01
CA GLU A 223 -28.91 0.44 -10.12
C GLU A 223 -28.41 -0.99 -9.86
N TYR A 224 -29.12 -2.02 -10.33
CA TYR A 224 -28.71 -3.40 -10.13
C TYR A 224 -27.67 -3.82 -11.17
N HIS A 225 -26.68 -4.62 -10.76
CA HIS A 225 -25.56 -5.05 -11.64
C HIS A 225 -26.02 -5.80 -12.89
N ALA A 226 -27.09 -6.60 -12.82
CA ALA A 226 -27.70 -7.24 -13.97
C ALA A 226 -28.74 -6.29 -14.61
N LYS A 227 -28.33 -5.62 -15.69
CA LYS A 227 -29.18 -4.63 -16.40
C LYS A 227 -30.51 -5.18 -16.90
N GLU A 228 -30.59 -6.49 -17.10
CA GLU A 228 -31.80 -7.16 -17.56
C GLU A 228 -32.88 -7.26 -16.47
N LEU A 229 -32.48 -7.20 -15.22
CA LEU A 229 -33.34 -7.31 -14.04
C LEU A 229 -33.59 -5.94 -13.35
N ALA A 230 -32.76 -4.94 -13.63
CA ALA A 230 -32.85 -3.61 -13.00
C ALA A 230 -34.25 -2.99 -13.17
N GLY A 231 -34.87 -2.57 -12.05
CA GLY A 231 -36.19 -1.96 -11.99
C GLY A 231 -37.37 -2.91 -12.30
N LYS A 232 -37.14 -4.21 -12.53
CA LYS A 232 -38.24 -5.14 -12.84
C LYS A 232 -38.85 -5.74 -11.57
N PRO A 233 -40.19 -5.92 -11.56
CA PRO A 233 -40.88 -6.71 -10.55
C PRO A 233 -40.61 -8.18 -10.79
N VAL A 234 -40.32 -8.92 -9.70
CA VAL A 234 -40.06 -10.36 -9.72
C VAL A 234 -40.81 -11.05 -8.60
N VAL A 235 -41.14 -12.29 -8.83
CA VAL A 235 -41.81 -13.16 -7.84
C VAL A 235 -40.80 -14.23 -7.43
N PHE A 236 -40.51 -14.33 -6.14
CA PHE A 236 -39.73 -15.44 -5.59
C PHE A 236 -40.65 -16.45 -4.91
N LYS A 237 -40.52 -17.69 -5.34
CA LYS A 237 -41.10 -18.83 -4.61
C LYS A 237 -40.12 -19.29 -3.56
N ILE A 238 -40.55 -19.27 -2.33
CA ILE A 238 -39.69 -19.56 -1.17
C ILE A 238 -40.28 -20.73 -0.39
N LYS A 239 -39.37 -21.57 0.10
CA LYS A 239 -39.66 -22.58 1.09
C LYS A 239 -38.76 -22.36 2.29
N LEU A 240 -39.33 -22.18 3.45
CA LEU A 240 -38.60 -22.05 4.72
C LEU A 240 -38.29 -23.45 5.29
N ASN A 241 -37.05 -23.91 5.12
CA ASN A 241 -36.65 -25.24 5.53
C ASN A 241 -36.34 -25.35 7.04
N ALA A 242 -35.64 -24.33 7.58
CA ALA A 242 -35.31 -24.26 9.00
C ALA A 242 -35.19 -22.79 9.43
N LEU A 243 -35.32 -22.55 10.71
CA LEU A 243 -35.17 -21.23 11.30
C LEU A 243 -34.24 -21.37 12.51
N ASN A 244 -33.14 -20.61 12.50
CA ASN A 244 -32.19 -20.55 13.58
C ASN A 244 -32.18 -19.16 14.21
N LYS A 245 -32.21 -19.11 15.53
CA LYS A 245 -32.02 -17.89 16.30
C LYS A 245 -30.57 -17.82 16.77
N VAL A 246 -29.92 -16.67 16.59
CA VAL A 246 -28.64 -16.40 17.21
C VAL A 246 -28.90 -16.04 18.67
N GLU A 247 -28.53 -16.91 19.59
CA GLU A 247 -28.55 -16.62 21.00
C GLU A 247 -27.21 -16.12 21.45
N LEU A 248 -27.20 -14.87 21.91
CA LEU A 248 -26.01 -14.23 22.45
C LEU A 248 -25.84 -14.65 23.92
N PRO A 249 -24.65 -15.09 24.35
CA PRO A 249 -24.40 -15.45 25.74
C PRO A 249 -24.66 -14.24 26.66
N GLU A 250 -25.07 -14.50 27.92
CA GLU A 250 -25.18 -13.46 28.93
C GLU A 250 -23.78 -12.93 29.30
N LEU A 251 -23.69 -11.66 29.68
CA LEU A 251 -22.41 -11.04 30.09
C LEU A 251 -22.20 -11.22 31.60
N ASP A 252 -21.87 -12.44 31.95
CA ASP A 252 -21.67 -12.87 33.35
C ASP A 252 -20.26 -13.46 33.57
N ASP A 253 -20.01 -13.96 34.76
CA ASP A 253 -18.72 -14.54 35.13
C ASP A 253 -18.46 -15.88 34.39
N ASP A 254 -19.48 -16.62 34.02
CA ASP A 254 -19.32 -17.85 33.27
C ASP A 254 -18.91 -17.55 31.83
N PHE A 255 -19.47 -16.49 31.22
CA PHE A 255 -19.00 -16.00 29.94
C PHE A 255 -17.51 -15.61 29.99
N ALA A 256 -17.08 -14.89 31.04
CA ALA A 256 -15.68 -14.49 31.19
C ALA A 256 -14.72 -15.70 31.24
N LYS A 257 -15.10 -16.76 31.97
CA LYS A 257 -14.34 -18.02 32.08
C LYS A 257 -14.26 -18.77 30.74
N ASP A 258 -15.34 -18.73 29.97
CA ASP A 258 -15.40 -19.45 28.68
C ASP A 258 -14.50 -18.81 27.62
N ILE A 259 -14.31 -17.48 27.66
CA ILE A 259 -13.60 -16.72 26.61
C ILE A 259 -12.20 -16.24 27.00
N SER A 260 -11.85 -16.33 28.28
CA SER A 260 -10.61 -15.75 28.83
C SER A 260 -10.06 -16.53 30.02
N GLU A 261 -8.92 -16.09 30.55
CA GLU A 261 -8.29 -16.64 31.76
C GLU A 261 -8.83 -16.01 33.06
N PHE A 262 -9.84 -15.12 32.97
CA PHE A 262 -10.38 -14.39 34.12
C PHE A 262 -11.57 -15.13 34.74
N ASP A 263 -11.67 -15.05 36.06
CA ASP A 263 -12.75 -15.67 36.82
C ASP A 263 -14.04 -14.86 36.86
N THR A 264 -13.94 -13.53 36.61
CA THR A 264 -15.08 -12.62 36.66
C THR A 264 -15.17 -11.74 35.42
N PHE A 265 -16.40 -11.38 35.05
CA PHE A 265 -16.64 -10.44 33.95
C PHE A 265 -16.05 -9.04 34.21
N ALA A 266 -15.99 -8.62 35.48
CA ALA A 266 -15.41 -7.35 35.86
C ALA A 266 -13.89 -7.31 35.58
N GLU A 267 -13.15 -8.40 35.86
CA GLU A 267 -11.73 -8.52 35.56
C GLU A 267 -11.47 -8.55 34.05
N TYR A 268 -12.24 -9.33 33.30
CA TYR A 268 -12.17 -9.35 31.83
C TYR A 268 -12.42 -7.97 31.22
N LYS A 269 -13.45 -7.24 31.68
CA LYS A 269 -13.77 -5.89 31.23
C LYS A 269 -12.64 -4.90 31.57
N ALA A 270 -12.01 -5.03 32.72
CA ALA A 270 -10.88 -4.20 33.12
C ALA A 270 -9.64 -4.48 32.25
N ASP A 271 -9.32 -5.72 31.95
CA ASP A 271 -8.23 -6.13 31.08
C ASP A 271 -8.46 -5.64 29.62
N LEU A 272 -9.68 -5.82 29.10
CA LEU A 272 -10.04 -5.33 27.78
C LEU A 272 -9.88 -3.81 27.67
N LYS A 273 -10.31 -3.08 28.69
CA LYS A 273 -10.13 -1.63 28.78
C LYS A 273 -8.64 -1.26 28.79
N ALA A 274 -7.82 -1.95 29.56
CA ALA A 274 -6.36 -1.73 29.59
C ALA A 274 -5.71 -2.03 28.22
N LYS A 275 -6.17 -3.06 27.51
CA LYS A 275 -5.70 -3.37 26.15
C LYS A 275 -6.06 -2.27 25.16
N ILE A 276 -7.27 -1.71 25.24
CA ILE A 276 -7.70 -0.59 24.39
C ILE A 276 -6.88 0.67 24.74
N GLU A 277 -6.70 0.99 26.05
CA GLU A 277 -5.87 2.10 26.50
C GLU A 277 -4.44 2.00 25.94
N LYS A 278 -3.83 0.82 26.04
CA LYS A 278 -2.49 0.56 25.48
C LYS A 278 -2.46 0.73 23.96
N ARG A 279 -3.51 0.30 23.25
CA ARG A 279 -3.65 0.49 21.80
C ARG A 279 -3.72 1.99 21.45
N HIS A 280 -4.51 2.77 22.19
CA HIS A 280 -4.60 4.23 22.02
C HIS A 280 -3.28 4.93 22.35
N GLU A 281 -2.58 4.50 23.39
CA GLU A 281 -1.26 5.02 23.72
C GLU A 281 -0.24 4.74 22.62
N SER A 282 -0.17 3.50 22.14
CA SER A 282 0.72 3.12 21.05
C SER A 282 0.42 3.88 19.75
N LYS A 283 -0.87 4.13 19.47
CA LYS A 283 -1.29 4.95 18.33
C LYS A 283 -0.84 6.40 18.49
N ALA A 284 -1.02 6.97 19.69
CA ALA A 284 -0.59 8.33 19.99
C ALA A 284 0.94 8.48 19.90
N ASP A 285 1.70 7.45 20.33
CA ASP A 285 3.15 7.42 20.19
C ASP A 285 3.59 7.38 18.72
N ALA A 286 2.93 6.57 17.91
CA ALA A 286 3.17 6.53 16.46
C ALA A 286 2.84 7.88 15.78
N GLU A 287 1.76 8.56 16.18
CA GLU A 287 1.42 9.90 15.68
C GLU A 287 2.46 10.95 16.09
N VAL A 288 3.04 10.84 17.29
CA VAL A 288 4.15 11.71 17.73
C VAL A 288 5.39 11.45 16.88
N GLU A 289 5.73 10.19 16.62
CA GLU A 289 6.84 9.83 15.73
C GLU A 289 6.67 10.41 14.30
N ASP A 290 5.48 10.26 13.75
CA ASP A 290 5.16 10.80 12.43
C ASP A 290 5.32 12.33 12.35
N LYS A 291 4.86 13.05 13.38
CA LYS A 291 5.01 14.51 13.46
C LYS A 291 6.47 14.93 13.65
N LEU A 292 7.24 14.17 14.44
CA LEU A 292 8.68 14.41 14.59
C LEU A 292 9.41 14.21 13.26
N VAL A 293 9.11 13.14 12.53
CA VAL A 293 9.66 12.88 11.21
C VAL A 293 9.31 13.99 10.22
N GLU A 294 8.08 14.47 10.22
CA GLU A 294 7.66 15.59 9.37
C GLU A 294 8.44 16.87 9.69
N ALA A 295 8.58 17.19 10.97
CA ALA A 295 9.38 18.34 11.40
C ALA A 295 10.88 18.21 11.06
N LEU A 296 11.44 16.99 11.09
CA LEU A 296 12.82 16.73 10.64
C LEU A 296 12.97 16.92 9.14
N ILE A 297 12.01 16.45 8.35
CA ILE A 297 12.00 16.60 6.88
C ILE A 297 11.95 18.09 6.49
N GLU A 298 11.18 18.90 7.18
CA GLU A 298 11.13 20.37 6.94
C GLU A 298 12.45 21.08 7.21
N LYS A 299 13.26 20.54 8.16
CA LYS A 299 14.58 21.10 8.53
C LYS A 299 15.74 20.52 7.71
N LEU A 300 15.46 19.51 6.88
CA LEU A 300 16.43 18.85 6.04
C LEU A 300 16.78 19.72 4.83
N VAL A 301 18.08 19.94 4.63
CA VAL A 301 18.61 20.59 3.42
C VAL A 301 19.46 19.55 2.68
N ALA A 302 18.95 19.03 1.59
CA ALA A 302 19.65 18.06 0.77
C ALA A 302 19.16 18.15 -0.68
N ASP A 303 20.08 17.91 -1.62
CA ASP A 303 19.79 17.77 -3.03
C ASP A 303 19.74 16.26 -3.35
N ILE A 304 18.53 15.70 -3.23
CA ILE A 304 18.33 14.25 -3.27
C ILE A 304 18.12 13.82 -4.72
N PRO A 305 18.95 12.91 -5.25
CA PRO A 305 18.78 12.39 -6.60
C PRO A 305 17.46 11.66 -6.77
N GLU A 306 16.82 11.86 -7.91
CA GLU A 306 15.55 11.23 -8.29
C GLU A 306 15.59 9.70 -8.17
N VAL A 307 16.73 9.12 -8.49
CA VAL A 307 16.94 7.65 -8.42
C VAL A 307 16.71 7.08 -7.03
N MET A 308 16.95 7.83 -5.95
CA MET A 308 16.65 7.38 -4.58
C MET A 308 15.15 7.19 -4.37
N PHE A 309 14.34 8.13 -4.86
CA PHE A 309 12.89 8.04 -4.75
C PHE A 309 12.32 6.92 -5.60
N VAL A 310 12.85 6.73 -6.81
CA VAL A 310 12.46 5.62 -7.70
C VAL A 310 12.79 4.28 -7.04
N ASN A 311 14.02 4.11 -6.55
CA ASN A 311 14.44 2.87 -5.90
C ASN A 311 13.57 2.54 -4.67
N GLU A 312 13.28 3.55 -3.85
CA GLU A 312 12.43 3.35 -2.68
C GLU A 312 10.97 3.04 -3.05
N THR A 313 10.46 3.66 -4.12
CA THR A 313 9.13 3.33 -4.66
C THR A 313 9.06 1.87 -5.11
N GLU A 314 10.09 1.38 -5.81
CA GLU A 314 10.17 -0.02 -6.24
C GLU A 314 10.35 -0.99 -5.06
N ASN A 315 11.07 -0.57 -4.00
CA ASN A 315 11.18 -1.35 -2.76
C ASN A 315 9.80 -1.50 -2.09
N GLN A 316 9.07 -0.40 -1.90
CA GLN A 316 7.72 -0.42 -1.32
C GLN A 316 6.74 -1.25 -2.15
N LEU A 317 6.86 -1.19 -3.48
CA LEU A 317 6.05 -2.01 -4.37
C LEU A 317 6.37 -3.51 -4.23
N ARG A 318 7.65 -3.85 -4.04
CA ARG A 318 8.10 -5.24 -3.80
C ARG A 318 7.60 -5.75 -2.46
N ASP A 319 7.65 -4.91 -1.42
CA ASP A 319 7.11 -5.24 -0.10
C ASP A 319 5.59 -5.45 -0.16
N TYR A 320 4.90 -4.62 -0.94
CA TYR A 320 3.47 -4.78 -1.18
C TYR A 320 3.15 -6.10 -1.88
N ASP A 321 3.90 -6.49 -2.93
CA ASP A 321 3.74 -7.79 -3.60
C ASP A 321 3.99 -8.96 -2.64
N ASN A 322 5.03 -8.85 -1.79
CA ASN A 322 5.32 -9.87 -0.76
C ASN A 322 4.15 -10.01 0.23
N ASN A 323 3.58 -8.91 0.69
CA ASN A 323 2.42 -8.92 1.60
C ASN A 323 1.16 -9.53 0.93
N LEU A 324 0.93 -9.23 -0.35
CA LEU A 324 -0.13 -9.85 -1.13
C LEU A 324 0.07 -11.37 -1.23
N ARG A 325 1.29 -11.82 -1.51
CA ARG A 325 1.65 -13.26 -1.59
C ARG A 325 1.43 -13.99 -0.27
N MET A 326 1.72 -13.36 0.86
CA MET A 326 1.41 -13.91 2.18
C MET A 326 -0.10 -14.11 2.40
N SER A 327 -0.93 -13.29 1.73
CA SER A 327 -2.38 -13.41 1.72
C SER A 327 -2.92 -14.33 0.60
N GLY A 328 -2.03 -15.03 -0.14
CA GLY A 328 -2.40 -15.93 -1.23
C GLY A 328 -2.73 -15.23 -2.56
N LEU A 329 -2.39 -13.95 -2.70
CA LEU A 329 -2.62 -13.14 -3.88
C LEU A 329 -1.28 -12.63 -4.43
N ASP A 330 -1.11 -12.53 -5.75
CA ASP A 330 0.03 -11.87 -6.37
C ASP A 330 -0.37 -10.49 -6.94
N LEU A 331 0.63 -9.63 -7.15
CA LEU A 331 0.41 -8.27 -7.65
C LEU A 331 -0.31 -8.24 -9.00
N ASN A 332 0.01 -9.15 -9.92
CA ASN A 332 -0.63 -9.18 -11.24
C ASN A 332 -2.12 -9.52 -11.15
N THR A 333 -2.46 -10.47 -10.28
CA THR A 333 -3.84 -10.86 -10.01
C THR A 333 -4.60 -9.72 -9.33
N TYR A 334 -3.99 -9.05 -8.35
CA TYR A 334 -4.54 -7.85 -7.71
C TYR A 334 -4.86 -6.75 -8.73
N LEU A 335 -3.91 -6.41 -9.62
CA LEU A 335 -4.11 -5.41 -10.68
C LEU A 335 -5.26 -5.77 -11.63
N LYS A 336 -5.41 -7.06 -11.99
CA LYS A 336 -6.52 -7.52 -12.83
C LYS A 336 -7.88 -7.37 -12.14
N TYR A 337 -7.97 -7.67 -10.84
CA TYR A 337 -9.22 -7.54 -10.08
C TYR A 337 -9.62 -6.08 -9.85
N THR A 338 -8.65 -5.23 -9.55
CA THR A 338 -8.90 -3.81 -9.24
C THR A 338 -8.99 -2.94 -10.50
N GLY A 339 -8.50 -3.40 -11.64
CA GLY A 339 -8.37 -2.61 -12.86
C GLY A 339 -7.30 -1.51 -12.76
N ALA A 340 -6.45 -1.52 -11.73
CA ALA A 340 -5.37 -0.57 -11.56
C ALA A 340 -4.18 -0.91 -12.47
N SER A 341 -3.38 0.10 -12.83
CA SER A 341 -2.11 -0.09 -13.53
C SER A 341 -0.93 -0.07 -12.56
N LEU A 342 0.19 -0.70 -12.93
CA LEU A 342 1.42 -0.67 -12.16
C LEU A 342 1.94 0.77 -11.99
N ASP A 343 1.82 1.60 -13.04
CA ASP A 343 2.27 2.99 -12.99
C ASP A 343 1.43 3.82 -12.01
N LYS A 344 0.12 3.55 -11.95
CA LYS A 344 -0.74 4.19 -10.94
C LYS A 344 -0.34 3.82 -9.51
N LEU A 345 0.00 2.56 -9.28
CA LEU A 345 0.53 2.11 -7.98
C LEU A 345 1.85 2.81 -7.63
N ARG A 346 2.75 2.98 -8.60
CA ARG A 346 4.00 3.75 -8.41
C ARG A 346 3.71 5.21 -8.02
N GLU A 347 2.77 5.86 -8.69
CA GLU A 347 2.34 7.21 -8.34
C GLU A 347 1.76 7.28 -6.92
N ASP A 348 0.97 6.30 -6.51
CA ASP A 348 0.35 6.26 -5.19
C ASP A 348 1.38 6.01 -4.06
N PHE A 349 2.42 5.21 -4.31
CA PHE A 349 3.51 4.96 -3.35
C PHE A 349 4.56 6.08 -3.30
N ARG A 350 4.71 6.84 -4.37
CA ARG A 350 5.72 7.89 -4.50
C ARG A 350 5.81 8.86 -3.32
N PRO A 351 4.70 9.48 -2.84
CA PRO A 351 4.77 10.43 -1.73
C PRO A 351 5.30 9.80 -0.44
N ARG A 352 4.96 8.53 -0.19
CA ARG A 352 5.43 7.79 0.96
C ARG A 352 6.93 7.46 0.84
N ALA A 353 7.37 7.04 -0.33
CA ALA A 353 8.77 6.79 -0.63
C ALA A 353 9.63 8.05 -0.44
N GLU A 354 9.17 9.21 -0.92
CA GLU A 354 9.85 10.49 -0.73
C GLU A 354 9.97 10.86 0.75
N LYS A 355 8.89 10.68 1.54
CA LYS A 355 8.91 10.91 2.99
C LYS A 355 9.92 9.98 3.66
N GLN A 356 9.94 8.71 3.29
CA GLN A 356 10.83 7.70 3.88
C GLN A 356 12.32 7.96 3.58
N VAL A 357 12.66 8.28 2.32
CA VAL A 357 14.03 8.63 1.93
C VAL A 357 14.51 9.86 2.69
N LYS A 358 13.72 10.94 2.75
CA LYS A 358 14.07 12.16 3.47
C LYS A 358 14.24 11.90 4.96
N ALA A 359 13.34 11.15 5.57
CA ALA A 359 13.42 10.77 6.98
C ALA A 359 14.70 9.97 7.29
N ARG A 360 15.00 8.96 6.47
CA ARG A 360 16.20 8.13 6.62
C ARG A 360 17.47 8.98 6.53
N LEU A 361 17.59 9.83 5.52
CA LEU A 361 18.74 10.74 5.35
C LEU A 361 18.91 11.71 6.53
N ALA A 362 17.80 12.26 7.05
CA ALA A 362 17.82 13.13 8.22
C ALA A 362 18.33 12.39 9.46
N LEU A 363 17.81 11.20 9.73
CA LEU A 363 18.18 10.39 10.90
C LEU A 363 19.61 9.85 10.80
N GLU A 364 20.06 9.43 9.63
CA GLU A 364 21.47 9.03 9.39
C GLU A 364 22.43 10.21 9.66
N LYS A 365 22.05 11.41 9.25
CA LYS A 365 22.85 12.61 9.53
C LYS A 365 22.89 12.93 11.02
N ILE A 366 21.75 12.79 11.73
CA ILE A 366 21.71 12.98 13.20
C ILE A 366 22.56 11.91 13.89
N ALA A 367 22.48 10.64 13.46
CA ALA A 367 23.31 9.57 14.00
C ALA A 367 24.81 9.89 13.87
N ALA A 368 25.21 10.43 12.70
CA ALA A 368 26.59 10.85 12.49
C ALA A 368 27.02 12.05 13.34
N LEU A 369 26.13 13.04 13.54
CA LEU A 369 26.41 14.22 14.34
C LEU A 369 26.53 13.91 15.85
N GLU A 370 25.70 13.00 16.34
CA GLU A 370 25.67 12.58 17.75
C GLU A 370 26.57 11.37 18.04
N ASN A 371 27.31 10.87 17.02
CA ASN A 371 28.17 9.68 17.11
C ASN A 371 27.43 8.45 17.67
N LEU A 372 26.20 8.21 17.19
CA LEU A 372 25.42 7.06 17.61
C LEU A 372 25.86 5.82 16.83
N GLU A 373 26.39 4.85 17.55
CA GLU A 373 26.84 3.58 16.98
C GLU A 373 25.97 2.41 17.45
N ALA A 374 25.81 1.41 16.61
CA ALA A 374 25.19 0.14 16.97
C ALA A 374 26.26 -0.73 17.67
N THR A 375 25.94 -1.24 18.85
CA THR A 375 26.81 -2.20 19.55
C THR A 375 26.56 -3.61 19.02
N GLU A 376 27.49 -4.54 19.25
CA GLU A 376 27.29 -5.95 18.91
C GLU A 376 26.05 -6.53 19.62
N GLU A 377 25.77 -6.08 20.84
CA GLU A 377 24.57 -6.49 21.60
C GLU A 377 23.27 -6.02 20.93
N ASP A 378 23.24 -4.81 20.39
CA ASP A 378 22.08 -4.27 19.66
C ASP A 378 21.80 -5.11 18.39
N ILE A 379 22.87 -5.44 17.66
CA ILE A 379 22.80 -6.24 16.42
C ILE A 379 22.28 -7.66 16.72
N GLU A 380 22.78 -8.30 17.78
CA GLU A 380 22.32 -9.62 18.19
C GLU A 380 20.88 -9.60 18.69
N ALA A 381 20.48 -8.58 19.44
CA ALA A 381 19.09 -8.39 19.87
C ALA A 381 18.15 -8.22 18.67
N GLU A 382 18.56 -7.47 17.64
CA GLU A 382 17.75 -7.27 16.44
C GLU A 382 17.64 -8.55 15.61
N TYR A 383 18.72 -9.33 15.47
CA TYR A 383 18.66 -10.66 14.86
C TYR A 383 17.67 -11.59 15.58
N THR A 384 17.70 -11.57 16.91
CA THR A 384 16.75 -12.37 17.73
C THR A 384 15.32 -11.91 17.52
N ARG A 385 15.06 -10.61 17.52
CA ARG A 385 13.74 -10.02 17.28
C ARG A 385 13.17 -10.40 15.91
N ILE A 386 14.01 -10.36 14.85
CA ILE A 386 13.62 -10.77 13.51
C ILE A 386 13.33 -12.28 13.48
N ALA A 387 14.19 -13.08 14.09
CA ALA A 387 14.01 -14.54 14.17
C ALA A 387 12.68 -14.93 14.83
N GLU A 388 12.34 -14.28 15.95
CA GLU A 388 11.07 -14.47 16.64
C GLU A 388 9.86 -14.01 15.81
N ALA A 389 9.96 -12.85 15.16
CA ALA A 389 8.86 -12.30 14.34
C ALA A 389 8.50 -13.20 13.15
N TYR A 390 9.49 -13.83 12.53
CA TYR A 390 9.30 -14.72 11.37
C TYR A 390 9.29 -16.20 11.71
N ASN A 391 9.46 -16.55 12.99
CA ASN A 391 9.54 -17.93 13.49
C ASN A 391 10.61 -18.77 12.76
N ILE A 392 11.80 -18.19 12.59
CA ILE A 392 12.98 -18.79 11.98
C ILE A 392 14.15 -18.73 12.97
N SER A 393 15.24 -19.45 12.68
CA SER A 393 16.43 -19.38 13.55
C SER A 393 17.23 -18.09 13.33
N ALA A 394 17.86 -17.56 14.40
CA ALA A 394 18.75 -16.40 14.29
C ALA A 394 19.93 -16.64 13.32
N ASP A 395 20.41 -17.89 13.19
CA ASP A 395 21.48 -18.25 12.24
C ASP A 395 21.02 -18.15 10.78
N GLU A 396 19.75 -18.39 10.49
CA GLU A 396 19.18 -18.19 9.15
C GLU A 396 19.07 -16.71 8.82
N VAL A 397 18.64 -15.88 9.78
CA VAL A 397 18.61 -14.42 9.62
C VAL A 397 20.02 -13.86 9.35
N LYS A 398 21.03 -14.30 10.12
CA LYS A 398 22.44 -13.89 9.93
C LYS A 398 23.03 -14.28 8.57
N LYS A 399 22.53 -15.33 7.94
CA LYS A 399 22.93 -15.71 6.57
C LYS A 399 22.24 -14.88 5.50
N ALA A 400 21.02 -14.41 5.78
CA ALA A 400 20.21 -13.67 4.84
C ALA A 400 20.49 -12.16 4.88
N ILE A 401 20.83 -11.60 6.05
CA ILE A 401 21.03 -10.17 6.27
C ILE A 401 22.42 -9.94 6.83
N ASP A 402 23.18 -9.06 6.18
CA ASP A 402 24.52 -8.67 6.62
C ASP A 402 24.46 -7.84 7.91
N ALA A 403 25.41 -8.06 8.81
CA ALA A 403 25.53 -7.32 10.07
C ALA A 403 25.71 -5.81 9.86
N SER A 404 26.34 -5.38 8.77
CA SER A 404 26.49 -3.96 8.44
C SER A 404 25.15 -3.30 8.13
N ALA A 405 24.24 -3.99 7.44
CA ALA A 405 22.91 -3.48 7.15
C ALA A 405 22.07 -3.30 8.44
N ILE A 406 22.11 -4.30 9.33
CA ILE A 406 21.46 -4.21 10.66
C ILE A 406 22.05 -3.05 11.47
N ALA A 407 23.39 -2.90 11.45
CA ALA A 407 24.04 -1.82 12.18
C ALA A 407 23.61 -0.43 11.68
N GLU A 408 23.45 -0.24 10.39
CA GLU A 408 22.95 1.02 9.82
C GLU A 408 21.50 1.30 10.24
N ASP A 409 20.62 0.31 10.16
CA ASP A 409 19.24 0.44 10.58
C ASP A 409 19.12 0.72 12.10
N MET A 410 19.98 0.09 12.91
CA MET A 410 20.06 0.37 14.34
C MET A 410 20.53 1.79 14.67
N LYS A 411 21.46 2.35 13.88
CA LYS A 411 21.86 3.77 14.01
C LYS A 411 20.69 4.71 13.75
N VAL A 412 19.91 4.45 12.70
CA VAL A 412 18.72 5.22 12.36
C VAL A 412 17.68 5.14 13.48
N LYS A 413 17.46 3.95 14.04
CA LYS A 413 16.56 3.73 15.16
C LYS A 413 17.02 4.50 16.40
N LYS A 414 18.29 4.41 16.78
CA LYS A 414 18.87 5.18 17.91
C LYS A 414 18.78 6.68 17.68
N ALA A 415 18.93 7.16 16.43
CA ALA A 415 18.74 8.57 16.13
C ALA A 415 17.29 9.01 16.32
N MET A 416 16.32 8.18 15.98
CA MET A 416 14.91 8.46 16.23
C MET A 416 14.60 8.49 17.74
N ASP A 417 15.12 7.52 18.49
CA ASP A 417 14.98 7.47 19.94
C ASP A 417 15.61 8.72 20.59
N PHE A 418 16.79 9.15 20.14
CA PHE A 418 17.43 10.40 20.59
C PHE A 418 16.56 11.63 20.31
N VAL A 419 16.00 11.75 19.10
CA VAL A 419 15.11 12.87 18.74
C VAL A 419 13.86 12.87 19.64
N LYS A 420 13.28 11.71 19.90
CA LYS A 420 12.14 11.54 20.81
C LYS A 420 12.48 11.98 22.24
N GLU A 421 13.63 11.56 22.75
CA GLU A 421 14.10 11.92 24.10
C GLU A 421 14.31 13.43 24.27
N LYS A 422 14.82 14.08 23.23
CA LYS A 422 15.05 15.53 23.22
C LYS A 422 13.84 16.36 22.82
N ALA A 423 12.78 15.72 22.30
CA ALA A 423 11.55 16.41 21.91
C ALA A 423 10.79 16.98 23.12
N VAL A 424 10.16 18.10 22.91
CA VAL A 424 9.26 18.70 23.92
C VAL A 424 7.84 18.19 23.62
N ILE A 425 7.48 17.08 24.26
CA ILE A 425 6.16 16.48 24.08
C ILE A 425 5.19 17.15 25.03
N GLY A 426 4.33 18.03 24.49
CA GLY A 426 3.24 18.67 25.21
C GLY A 426 2.02 17.74 25.28
N ALA A 427 1.35 17.67 26.45
CA ALA A 427 0.04 17.04 26.50
C ALA A 427 -0.98 17.96 25.82
N ALA A 428 -1.54 17.54 24.69
CA ALA A 428 -2.69 18.23 24.11
C ALA A 428 -3.89 18.10 25.05
N ALA A 429 -4.66 19.18 25.20
CA ALA A 429 -5.91 19.11 25.96
C ALA A 429 -6.82 18.04 25.32
N PRO A 430 -7.44 17.13 26.11
CA PRO A 430 -8.26 16.05 25.57
C PRO A 430 -9.35 16.63 24.67
N LYS A 431 -9.43 16.20 23.43
CA LYS A 431 -10.53 16.54 22.53
C LYS A 431 -11.82 16.10 23.20
N LYS A 432 -12.68 17.06 23.55
CA LYS A 432 -14.02 16.76 24.07
C LYS A 432 -14.74 15.88 23.05
N ALA A 433 -15.21 14.73 23.51
CA ALA A 433 -16.07 13.85 22.74
C ALA A 433 -17.22 14.65 22.09
N PRO A 434 -17.60 14.36 20.85
CA PRO A 434 -18.67 15.10 20.16
C PRO A 434 -19.96 14.98 20.96
N ALA A 435 -20.46 16.12 21.43
CA ALA A 435 -21.69 16.20 22.21
C ALA A 435 -22.85 15.56 21.42
N LYS A 436 -23.49 14.56 21.99
CA LYS A 436 -24.74 13.97 21.47
C LYS A 436 -25.73 15.08 21.10
N LYS A 437 -26.06 15.20 19.83
CA LYS A 437 -27.25 15.92 19.39
C LYS A 437 -28.47 15.14 19.87
N THR A 438 -28.99 15.51 21.02
CA THR A 438 -30.31 15.07 21.45
C THR A 438 -31.34 15.68 20.51
N THR A 439 -31.90 14.90 19.62
CA THR A 439 -33.12 15.23 18.90
C THR A 439 -34.28 15.24 19.89
N SER A 440 -34.55 16.40 20.45
CA SER A 440 -35.77 16.59 21.22
C SER A 440 -36.96 16.74 20.23
N THR A 441 -37.74 15.71 20.16
CA THR A 441 -39.09 15.75 19.53
C THR A 441 -39.97 16.65 20.37
N ALA A 442 -40.08 17.93 20.01
CA ALA A 442 -41.05 18.85 20.63
C ALA A 442 -42.40 18.71 19.95
N SER A 443 -43.31 18.11 20.68
CA SER A 443 -44.75 18.12 20.45
C SER A 443 -45.28 19.55 20.32
N LYS A 444 -46.04 19.81 19.23
CA LYS A 444 -46.80 21.03 18.98
C LYS A 444 -47.92 21.18 19.99
N SER A 445 -47.94 22.26 20.75
CA SER A 445 -49.17 22.82 21.27
C SER A 445 -49.32 24.26 20.76
N THR A 446 -50.39 24.47 20.05
CA THR A 446 -50.98 25.73 19.55
C THR A 446 -51.41 26.64 20.70
N THR A 447 -50.96 27.89 20.71
CA THR A 447 -51.80 28.97 21.26
C THR A 447 -51.46 30.32 20.58
N THR A 448 -52.48 30.97 20.19
CA THR A 448 -52.67 32.19 19.41
C THR A 448 -52.38 33.50 20.15
N LYS A 449 -52.08 34.55 19.34
CA LYS A 449 -52.20 36.02 19.56
C LYS A 449 -51.02 36.73 20.25
N SER A 450 -50.54 37.88 19.82
CA SER A 450 -51.07 38.99 18.98
C SER A 450 -49.95 40.02 18.75
N THR A 451 -49.99 40.61 17.54
CA THR A 451 -49.67 42.02 17.20
C THR A 451 -48.66 42.86 17.98
N ALA A 452 -47.64 43.37 17.28
CA ALA A 452 -47.41 44.82 17.10
C ALA A 452 -46.19 45.14 16.20
N THR A 453 -46.49 45.78 15.16
CA THR A 453 -45.91 46.74 14.23
C THR A 453 -44.75 47.61 14.74
N LYS A 454 -43.69 47.81 13.94
CA LYS A 454 -43.13 49.05 13.39
C LYS A 454 -41.77 48.80 12.76
N THR A 455 -41.70 48.90 11.43
CA THR A 455 -41.23 50.02 10.61
C THR A 455 -39.84 50.53 10.91
N SER A 456 -38.88 50.41 10.02
CA SER A 456 -38.47 51.30 8.93
C SER A 456 -37.02 51.05 8.63
N THR A 457 -36.41 51.14 7.56
CA THR A 457 -36.41 51.80 6.30
C THR A 457 -35.03 51.54 5.63
N THR A 458 -35.09 51.11 4.39
CA THR A 458 -34.42 51.62 3.20
C THR A 458 -32.88 51.86 3.14
N LYS A 459 -32.20 51.29 2.18
CA LYS A 459 -31.70 51.79 0.89
C LYS A 459 -30.66 50.83 0.32
N LYS A 460 -30.88 50.17 -0.84
CA LYS A 460 -30.80 50.58 -2.24
C LYS A 460 -29.36 50.94 -2.70
N ALA A 461 -28.84 50.14 -3.61
CA ALA A 461 -28.26 50.48 -4.90
C ALA A 461 -27.54 49.22 -5.44
N THR A 462 -28.06 48.59 -6.46
CA THR A 462 -27.99 48.80 -7.91
C THR A 462 -26.59 48.74 -8.52
N THR A 463 -26.49 47.84 -9.43
CA THR A 463 -26.10 47.77 -10.87
C THR A 463 -24.67 47.28 -11.07
N THR A 464 -24.27 46.45 -12.04
CA THR A 464 -24.76 46.31 -13.43
C THR A 464 -24.14 45.05 -14.05
N ALA A 465 -24.87 44.40 -14.91
CA ALA A 465 -24.48 43.34 -15.81
C ALA A 465 -23.49 43.77 -16.88
N LYS A 466 -22.62 42.86 -17.37
CA LYS A 466 -22.22 42.90 -18.78
C LYS A 466 -21.96 41.50 -19.35
N LYS A 467 -22.71 41.20 -20.33
CA LYS A 467 -22.81 40.08 -21.25
C LYS A 467 -21.81 40.30 -22.41
N THR A 468 -21.11 39.26 -22.87
CA THR A 468 -20.67 39.10 -24.27
C THR A 468 -20.23 37.65 -24.44
N THR A 469 -20.95 36.83 -25.06
CA THR A 469 -21.17 36.30 -26.41
C THR A 469 -19.91 35.84 -27.17
N THR A 470 -19.97 34.53 -27.48
CA THR A 470 -19.69 33.79 -28.73
C THR A 470 -18.26 33.79 -29.31
N LYS A 471 -17.70 32.57 -29.52
CA LYS A 471 -17.55 32.07 -30.89
C LYS A 471 -17.23 30.56 -30.94
N LYS A 472 -18.04 29.91 -31.72
CA LYS A 472 -18.04 28.54 -32.20
C LYS A 472 -16.95 28.40 -33.29
N ALA A 473 -16.21 27.30 -33.31
CA ALA A 473 -15.53 26.81 -34.51
C ALA A 473 -15.51 25.26 -34.47
N GLU A 474 -16.24 24.67 -35.37
CA GLU A 474 -16.20 23.29 -35.82
C GLU A 474 -14.97 23.06 -36.72
N ALA A 475 -14.36 21.86 -36.63
CA ALA A 475 -13.79 21.13 -37.76
C ALA A 475 -13.39 19.73 -37.24
N LYS A 476 -14.11 18.70 -37.58
CA LYS A 476 -14.00 17.77 -38.71
C LYS A 476 -13.02 16.62 -38.45
N THR A 477 -13.63 15.48 -38.22
CA THR A 477 -13.33 14.08 -38.51
C THR A 477 -12.31 13.81 -39.61
N GLU A 478 -11.38 12.88 -39.32
CA GLU A 478 -10.94 11.87 -40.33
C GLU A 478 -10.39 10.64 -39.59
N GLU A 479 -11.08 9.52 -39.78
CA GLU A 479 -10.52 8.15 -39.61
C GLU A 479 -9.57 7.83 -40.76
N PRO A 480 -8.65 6.92 -40.59
CA PRO A 480 -8.48 5.91 -41.65
C PRO A 480 -8.58 4.46 -41.13
N LYS A 481 -9.15 3.70 -42.05
CA LYS A 481 -9.46 2.29 -42.01
C LYS A 481 -8.22 1.38 -41.99
N THR A 482 -8.45 0.24 -41.34
CA THR A 482 -7.88 -1.10 -41.51
C THR A 482 -7.33 -1.41 -42.87
N ASP A 483 -6.21 -2.16 -42.91
CA ASP A 483 -6.15 -3.38 -43.70
C ASP A 483 -5.25 -4.43 -43.05
N ALA A 484 -5.70 -5.67 -43.21
CA ALA A 484 -5.18 -6.92 -42.70
C ALA A 484 -3.96 -7.42 -43.51
N GLU A 485 -3.01 -8.06 -42.84
CA GLU A 485 -2.50 -9.40 -43.18
C GLU A 485 -1.76 -9.98 -41.96
#